data_ded5790c599222b5711bc8920b9bef55
#
_entry.id   ded5790c599222b5711bc8920b9bef55
#
_cell.length_a   1.000
_cell.length_b   1.000
_cell.length_c   1.000
_cell.angle_alpha   90.00
_cell.angle_beta   90.00
_cell.angle_gamma   90.00
#
_symmetry.space_group_name_H-M   'P 1'
#
loop_
_entity.id
_entity.type
_entity.pdbx_description
1 polymer ?
#
loop_
_entity_poly.entity_id
_entity_poly.type
_entity_poly.pdbx_seq_one_letter_code
_entity_poly.pdbx_strand_id
1 'polypeptide(L)'
;VRKARPGRGREASAALSFVVLIGVLSLFADMTYEGARGIYGPFLATFGVSGALVGFVSGLGELAGYGVRLLSGYLSSRTGRYWLITGVGYVVNLLAAPLLALAGDWQLAAALIVLERIGKGLRNPPRDAMLSHAGTVIGQGWAFALREALDQTGALVGPLAVAAILYLGGSYHLAFAFLAVPAAVSLLVLLQARLRYPNPRSMERTGEAFAQKNVGSRLPAAFWTYLGAMMLVALGYADFGLISFHLASETSGSLIPILYAVAMAVAGASALLFGRWFDRGGMPVLALAVVISAFFAPLAFLGGTGAAAAGVVLWGVGMGIQDSLMSAPVAGMIPAARRAYAYGVFSACYGVAWFVGSWLLGVLYDHSVMGLVAFSVVVQLLAVPVLLATRRTAGG
;
A
#
# COMPACT_ATOMS: atom_id res chain seq x y z
N VAL A 1 -35.32 28.37 -13.29
CA VAL A 1 -35.47 26.92 -13.49
C VAL A 1 -34.46 26.49 -14.57
N ARG A 2 -33.31 25.94 -14.21
CA ARG A 2 -32.30 25.41 -15.15
C ARG A 2 -32.82 24.08 -15.70
N LYS A 3 -33.26 24.05 -16.96
CA LYS A 3 -33.60 22.81 -17.66
C LYS A 3 -32.38 21.85 -17.63
N ALA A 4 -32.53 20.70 -16.98
CA ALA A 4 -31.53 19.63 -16.98
C ALA A 4 -31.33 19.16 -18.46
N ARG A 5 -30.10 19.25 -18.97
CA ARG A 5 -29.74 18.71 -20.30
C ARG A 5 -29.91 17.18 -20.26
N PRO A 6 -30.64 16.57 -21.21
CA PRO A 6 -31.01 15.14 -21.18
C PRO A 6 -29.80 14.16 -21.26
N GLY A 7 -28.58 14.61 -21.47
CA GLY A 7 -27.37 13.77 -21.51
C GLY A 7 -26.69 13.56 -20.16
N ARG A 8 -26.88 14.48 -19.19
CA ARG A 8 -26.12 14.45 -17.89
C ARG A 8 -26.40 13.20 -17.04
N GLY A 9 -27.61 12.67 -17.05
CA GLY A 9 -27.96 11.48 -16.28
C GLY A 9 -27.27 10.20 -16.80
N ARG A 10 -27.14 10.06 -18.12
CA ARG A 10 -26.48 8.91 -18.76
C ARG A 10 -24.97 8.94 -18.54
N GLU A 11 -24.33 10.12 -18.64
CA GLU A 11 -22.89 10.30 -18.39
C GLU A 11 -22.54 9.98 -16.93
N ALA A 12 -23.32 10.49 -15.97
CA ALA A 12 -23.14 10.21 -14.55
C ALA A 12 -23.33 8.72 -14.22
N SER A 13 -24.33 8.07 -14.81
CA SER A 13 -24.55 6.63 -14.64
C SER A 13 -23.41 5.79 -15.24
N ALA A 14 -22.88 6.16 -16.40
CA ALA A 14 -21.75 5.47 -17.02
C ALA A 14 -20.47 5.64 -16.18
N ALA A 15 -20.19 6.85 -15.69
CA ALA A 15 -19.04 7.13 -14.82
C ALA A 15 -19.15 6.37 -13.50
N LEU A 16 -20.31 6.36 -12.85
CA LEU A 16 -20.52 5.59 -11.62
C LEU A 16 -20.36 4.09 -11.87
N SER A 17 -20.92 3.55 -12.96
CA SER A 17 -20.75 2.13 -13.31
C SER A 17 -19.29 1.77 -13.55
N PHE A 18 -18.50 2.67 -14.17
CA PHE A 18 -17.06 2.48 -14.36
C PHE A 18 -16.33 2.44 -13.00
N VAL A 19 -16.62 3.40 -12.11
CA VAL A 19 -16.01 3.47 -10.77
C VAL A 19 -16.33 2.22 -9.95
N VAL A 20 -17.59 1.75 -10.00
CA VAL A 20 -17.99 0.49 -9.34
C VAL A 20 -17.23 -0.70 -9.92
N LEU A 21 -17.11 -0.81 -11.25
CA LEU A 21 -16.34 -1.90 -11.87
C LEU A 21 -14.86 -1.87 -11.47
N ILE A 22 -14.22 -0.70 -11.44
CA ILE A 22 -12.84 -0.56 -10.98
C ILE A 22 -12.74 -0.88 -9.47
N GLY A 23 -13.72 -0.50 -8.67
CA GLY A 23 -13.78 -0.85 -7.26
C GLY A 23 -13.93 -2.36 -7.03
N VAL A 24 -14.82 -3.04 -7.75
CA VAL A 24 -15.00 -4.50 -7.67
C VAL A 24 -13.74 -5.23 -8.17
N LEU A 25 -13.13 -4.76 -9.26
CA LEU A 25 -11.82 -5.22 -9.73
C LEU A 25 -10.78 -5.16 -8.62
N SER A 26 -10.69 -4.02 -7.95
CA SER A 26 -9.74 -3.78 -6.86
C SER A 26 -10.06 -4.63 -5.63
N LEU A 27 -11.33 -4.81 -5.26
CA LEU A 27 -11.75 -5.66 -4.14
C LEU A 27 -11.19 -7.09 -4.30
N PHE A 28 -11.43 -7.73 -5.44
CA PHE A 28 -10.95 -9.10 -5.67
C PHE A 28 -9.43 -9.18 -5.84
N ALA A 29 -8.81 -8.11 -6.36
CA ALA A 29 -7.36 -8.03 -6.43
C ALA A 29 -6.75 -7.93 -5.02
N ASP A 30 -7.31 -7.07 -4.16
CA ASP A 30 -6.82 -6.88 -2.79
C ASP A 30 -7.11 -8.12 -1.94
N MET A 31 -8.26 -8.78 -2.14
CA MET A 31 -8.52 -10.08 -1.55
C MET A 31 -7.43 -11.12 -1.92
N THR A 32 -6.91 -11.07 -3.15
CA THR A 32 -5.87 -11.99 -3.61
C THR A 32 -4.52 -11.68 -2.97
N TYR A 33 -3.99 -10.47 -3.14
CA TYR A 33 -2.62 -10.21 -2.72
C TYR A 33 -2.48 -9.90 -1.22
N GLU A 34 -3.48 -9.28 -0.57
CA GLU A 34 -3.46 -9.10 0.88
C GLU A 34 -3.71 -10.43 1.61
N GLY A 35 -4.52 -11.33 1.03
CA GLY A 35 -4.64 -12.70 1.52
C GLY A 35 -3.30 -13.43 1.52
N ALA A 36 -2.54 -13.31 0.44
CA ALA A 36 -1.20 -13.89 0.33
C ALA A 36 -0.20 -13.22 1.28
N ARG A 37 -0.22 -11.89 1.39
CA ARG A 37 0.70 -11.09 2.22
C ARG A 37 0.62 -11.49 3.70
N GLY A 38 -0.58 -11.79 4.19
CA GLY A 38 -0.79 -12.24 5.58
C GLY A 38 -0.02 -13.49 5.97
N ILE A 39 0.41 -14.31 4.98
CA ILE A 39 1.09 -15.59 5.23
C ILE A 39 2.47 -15.71 4.55
N TYR A 40 3.04 -14.65 3.96
CA TYR A 40 4.38 -14.72 3.35
C TYR A 40 5.46 -15.09 4.35
N GLY A 41 5.48 -14.49 5.54
CA GLY A 41 6.46 -14.79 6.57
C GLY A 41 6.41 -16.24 7.03
N PRO A 42 5.26 -16.75 7.51
CA PRO A 42 5.11 -18.15 7.89
C PRO A 42 5.44 -19.13 6.77
N PHE A 43 5.06 -18.82 5.52
CA PHE A 43 5.38 -19.66 4.37
C PHE A 43 6.89 -19.72 4.12
N LEU A 44 7.58 -18.57 4.14
CA LEU A 44 9.04 -18.53 4.01
C LEU A 44 9.73 -19.27 5.16
N ALA A 45 9.17 -19.20 6.40
CA ALA A 45 9.68 -19.95 7.54
C ALA A 45 9.69 -21.47 7.31
N THR A 46 8.75 -22.01 6.53
CA THR A 46 8.72 -23.47 6.21
C THR A 46 9.94 -23.93 5.43
N PHE A 47 10.64 -23.04 4.74
CA PHE A 47 11.88 -23.33 4.02
C PHE A 47 13.14 -23.17 4.89
N GLY A 48 13.01 -22.83 6.17
CA GLY A 48 14.14 -22.65 7.09
C GLY A 48 15.02 -21.43 6.79
N VAL A 49 14.45 -20.42 6.16
CA VAL A 49 15.17 -19.18 5.83
C VAL A 49 15.39 -18.30 7.08
N SER A 50 16.36 -17.39 7.03
CA SER A 50 16.63 -16.43 8.08
C SER A 50 15.69 -15.21 8.04
N GLY A 51 15.55 -14.50 9.16
CA GLY A 51 14.86 -13.22 9.22
C GLY A 51 15.47 -12.16 8.30
N ALA A 52 16.79 -12.19 8.11
CA ALA A 52 17.49 -11.33 7.16
C ALA A 52 16.99 -11.52 5.73
N LEU A 53 16.74 -12.79 5.31
CA LEU A 53 16.20 -13.07 3.99
C LEU A 53 14.74 -12.60 3.87
N VAL A 54 13.93 -12.83 4.88
CA VAL A 54 12.53 -12.35 4.89
C VAL A 54 12.47 -10.83 4.79
N GLY A 55 13.29 -10.12 5.57
CA GLY A 55 13.40 -8.66 5.50
C GLY A 55 13.91 -8.17 4.15
N PHE A 56 14.90 -8.86 3.57
CA PHE A 56 15.41 -8.55 2.23
C PHE A 56 14.33 -8.70 1.15
N VAL A 57 13.61 -9.82 1.12
CA VAL A 57 12.57 -10.11 0.11
C VAL A 57 11.42 -9.12 0.22
N SER A 58 10.92 -8.87 1.44
CA SER A 58 9.84 -7.92 1.70
C SER A 58 10.25 -6.51 1.27
N GLY A 59 11.42 -6.06 1.70
CA GLY A 59 11.93 -4.73 1.38
C GLY A 59 12.23 -4.55 -0.11
N LEU A 60 12.83 -5.57 -0.78
CA LEU A 60 13.08 -5.55 -2.21
C LEU A 60 11.77 -5.47 -3.02
N GLY A 61 10.74 -6.18 -2.57
CA GLY A 61 9.42 -6.10 -3.16
C GLY A 61 8.85 -4.67 -3.11
N GLU A 62 8.91 -4.02 -1.96
CA GLU A 62 8.44 -2.63 -1.81
C GLU A 62 9.28 -1.66 -2.66
N LEU A 63 10.61 -1.76 -2.63
CA LEU A 63 11.49 -0.94 -3.47
C LEU A 63 11.16 -1.09 -4.96
N ALA A 64 11.02 -2.33 -5.43
CA ALA A 64 10.65 -2.63 -6.82
C ALA A 64 9.26 -2.05 -7.15
N GLY A 65 8.29 -2.21 -6.25
CA GLY A 65 6.94 -1.65 -6.38
C GLY A 65 6.95 -0.13 -6.51
N TYR A 66 7.68 0.58 -5.65
CA TYR A 66 7.82 2.04 -5.72
C TYR A 66 8.54 2.49 -6.99
N GLY A 67 9.62 1.81 -7.40
CA GLY A 67 10.36 2.12 -8.61
C GLY A 67 9.52 1.93 -9.88
N VAL A 68 8.84 0.80 -9.98
CA VAL A 68 7.98 0.49 -11.13
C VAL A 68 6.76 1.42 -11.19
N ARG A 69 6.22 1.88 -10.06
CA ARG A 69 5.12 2.85 -10.00
C ARG A 69 5.48 4.15 -10.71
N LEU A 70 6.71 4.66 -10.53
CA LEU A 70 7.19 5.86 -11.23
C LEU A 70 7.25 5.63 -12.74
N LEU A 71 7.84 4.51 -13.16
CA LEU A 71 7.98 4.16 -14.58
C LEU A 71 6.60 3.97 -15.23
N SER A 72 5.69 3.27 -14.58
CA SER A 72 4.33 3.03 -15.05
C SER A 72 3.54 4.33 -15.23
N GLY A 73 3.61 5.24 -14.26
CA GLY A 73 2.98 6.57 -14.34
C GLY A 73 3.52 7.38 -15.53
N TYR A 74 4.84 7.40 -15.72
CA TYR A 74 5.48 8.09 -16.85
C TYR A 74 5.07 7.47 -18.20
N LEU A 75 5.15 6.14 -18.34
CA LEU A 75 4.82 5.45 -19.58
C LEU A 75 3.33 5.61 -19.92
N SER A 76 2.43 5.47 -18.96
CA SER A 76 0.99 5.59 -19.19
C SER A 76 0.59 7.01 -19.60
N SER A 77 1.18 8.04 -18.99
CA SER A 77 0.92 9.44 -19.35
C SER A 77 1.43 9.77 -20.75
N ARG A 78 2.60 9.27 -21.12
CA ARG A 78 3.24 9.57 -22.40
C ARG A 78 2.65 8.79 -23.58
N THR A 79 2.30 7.51 -23.36
CA THR A 79 1.78 6.64 -24.42
C THR A 79 0.27 6.63 -24.54
N GLY A 80 -0.45 7.03 -23.49
CA GLY A 80 -1.90 6.93 -23.40
C GLY A 80 -2.44 5.49 -23.31
N ARG A 81 -1.57 4.48 -23.22
CA ARG A 81 -1.92 3.06 -23.19
C ARG A 81 -2.32 2.57 -21.80
N TYR A 82 -3.26 3.27 -21.16
CA TYR A 82 -3.68 2.97 -19.77
C TYR A 82 -4.11 1.52 -19.58
N TRP A 83 -5.01 1.00 -20.43
CA TRP A 83 -5.50 -0.37 -20.32
C TRP A 83 -4.44 -1.44 -20.52
N LEU A 84 -3.47 -1.21 -21.40
CA LEU A 84 -2.40 -2.18 -21.61
C LEU A 84 -1.54 -2.31 -20.37
N ILE A 85 -1.06 -1.18 -19.83
CA ILE A 85 -0.17 -1.15 -18.68
C ILE A 85 -0.90 -1.66 -17.43
N THR A 86 -2.14 -1.21 -17.21
CA THR A 86 -3.01 -1.71 -16.13
C THR A 86 -3.22 -3.21 -16.25
N GLY A 87 -3.55 -3.72 -17.45
CA GLY A 87 -3.80 -5.13 -17.70
C GLY A 87 -2.59 -6.01 -17.42
N VAL A 88 -1.42 -5.63 -17.92
CA VAL A 88 -0.17 -6.36 -17.64
C VAL A 88 0.11 -6.36 -16.13
N GLY A 89 -0.05 -5.20 -15.46
CA GLY A 89 0.16 -5.10 -14.02
C GLY A 89 -0.80 -6.00 -13.21
N TYR A 90 -2.09 -6.06 -13.57
CA TYR A 90 -3.04 -6.96 -12.92
C TYR A 90 -2.71 -8.44 -13.17
N VAL A 91 -2.38 -8.82 -14.40
CA VAL A 91 -2.00 -10.22 -14.73
C VAL A 91 -0.78 -10.63 -13.90
N VAL A 92 0.27 -9.81 -13.87
CA VAL A 92 1.50 -10.10 -13.11
C VAL A 92 1.20 -10.19 -11.60
N ASN A 93 0.52 -9.20 -11.04
CA ASN A 93 0.19 -9.14 -9.61
C ASN A 93 -0.70 -10.32 -9.18
N LEU A 94 -1.78 -10.59 -9.93
CA LEU A 94 -2.78 -11.57 -9.56
C LEU A 94 -2.38 -13.02 -9.83
N LEU A 95 -1.46 -13.27 -10.76
CA LEU A 95 -0.95 -14.63 -10.97
C LEU A 95 0.19 -14.96 -10.02
N ALA A 96 1.02 -13.99 -9.65
CA ALA A 96 2.16 -14.22 -8.76
C ALA A 96 1.73 -14.80 -7.39
N ALA A 97 0.65 -14.29 -6.79
CA ALA A 97 0.18 -14.75 -5.49
C ALA A 97 -0.31 -16.22 -5.48
N PRO A 98 -1.22 -16.67 -6.38
CA PRO A 98 -1.61 -18.07 -6.46
C PRO A 98 -0.47 -19.01 -6.89
N LEU A 99 0.47 -18.54 -7.71
CA LEU A 99 1.62 -19.34 -8.14
C LEU A 99 2.54 -19.71 -6.98
N LEU A 100 2.48 -19.03 -5.83
CA LEU A 100 3.16 -19.45 -4.60
C LEU A 100 2.70 -20.86 -4.14
N ALA A 101 1.52 -21.31 -4.54
CA ALA A 101 1.09 -22.70 -4.33
C ALA A 101 2.01 -23.73 -4.98
N LEU A 102 2.79 -23.35 -5.98
CA LEU A 102 3.71 -24.23 -6.69
C LEU A 102 5.17 -24.03 -6.26
N ALA A 103 5.44 -23.10 -5.33
CA ALA A 103 6.80 -22.83 -4.88
C ALA A 103 7.30 -23.96 -3.97
N GLY A 104 8.24 -24.74 -4.48
CA GLY A 104 8.92 -25.83 -3.75
C GLY A 104 10.19 -25.38 -3.03
N ASP A 105 10.65 -24.15 -3.25
CA ASP A 105 11.84 -23.57 -2.66
C ASP A 105 11.64 -22.08 -2.36
N TRP A 106 12.52 -21.54 -1.51
CA TRP A 106 12.44 -20.14 -1.12
C TRP A 106 12.78 -19.17 -2.25
N GLN A 107 13.60 -19.56 -3.22
CA GLN A 107 14.02 -18.71 -4.33
C GLN A 107 12.84 -18.38 -5.23
N LEU A 108 12.05 -19.39 -5.60
CA LEU A 108 10.84 -19.20 -6.38
C LEU A 108 9.79 -18.41 -5.57
N ALA A 109 9.63 -18.72 -4.28
CA ALA A 109 8.72 -17.97 -3.40
C ALA A 109 9.11 -16.49 -3.34
N ALA A 110 10.39 -16.17 -3.11
CA ALA A 110 10.90 -14.81 -3.08
C ALA A 110 10.70 -14.08 -4.42
N ALA A 111 11.00 -14.73 -5.53
CA ALA A 111 10.80 -14.16 -6.87
C ALA A 111 9.32 -13.82 -7.12
N LEU A 112 8.39 -14.69 -6.74
CA LEU A 112 6.95 -14.47 -6.89
C LEU A 112 6.45 -13.34 -5.98
N ILE A 113 6.94 -13.24 -4.74
CA ILE A 113 6.61 -12.14 -3.82
C ILE A 113 7.06 -10.79 -4.41
N VAL A 114 8.28 -10.71 -4.92
CA VAL A 114 8.79 -9.49 -5.58
C VAL A 114 8.00 -9.18 -6.85
N LEU A 115 7.69 -10.20 -7.67
CA LEU A 115 6.92 -10.06 -8.90
C LEU A 115 5.50 -9.55 -8.62
N GLU A 116 4.87 -10.01 -7.55
CA GLU A 116 3.57 -9.51 -7.08
C GLU A 116 3.63 -8.00 -6.85
N ARG A 117 4.66 -7.50 -6.15
CA ARG A 117 4.86 -6.06 -5.88
C ARG A 117 5.12 -5.25 -7.14
N ILE A 118 5.91 -5.77 -8.07
CA ILE A 118 6.13 -5.18 -9.39
C ILE A 118 4.78 -5.02 -10.13
N GLY A 119 3.96 -6.06 -10.15
CA GLY A 119 2.64 -6.02 -10.77
C GLY A 119 1.72 -4.96 -10.13
N LYS A 120 1.70 -4.86 -8.79
CA LYS A 120 0.96 -3.82 -8.04
C LYS A 120 1.46 -2.42 -8.41
N GLY A 121 2.78 -2.22 -8.45
CA GLY A 121 3.39 -0.95 -8.86
C GLY A 121 3.03 -0.56 -10.30
N LEU A 122 2.97 -1.54 -11.21
CA LEU A 122 2.66 -1.30 -12.61
C LEU A 122 1.19 -0.91 -12.85
N ARG A 123 0.23 -1.53 -12.13
CA ARG A 123 -1.21 -1.33 -12.35
C ARG A 123 -1.77 -0.04 -11.76
N ASN A 124 -1.24 0.42 -10.60
CA ASN A 124 -1.87 1.48 -9.82
C ASN A 124 -1.92 2.84 -10.52
N PRO A 125 -0.82 3.44 -11.05
CA PRO A 125 -0.88 4.77 -11.63
C PRO A 125 -1.83 4.90 -12.83
N PRO A 126 -1.82 4.00 -13.84
CA PRO A 126 -2.74 4.12 -14.96
C PRO A 126 -4.19 3.83 -14.56
N ARG A 127 -4.45 2.95 -13.58
CA ARG A 127 -5.78 2.71 -13.02
C ARG A 127 -6.33 3.98 -12.36
N ASP A 128 -5.53 4.62 -11.53
CA ASP A 128 -5.93 5.82 -10.79
C ASP A 128 -6.13 7.01 -11.74
N ALA A 129 -5.36 7.10 -12.83
CA ALA A 129 -5.59 8.07 -13.89
C ALA A 129 -6.93 7.83 -14.60
N MET A 130 -7.27 6.57 -14.94
CA MET A 130 -8.57 6.24 -15.52
C MET A 130 -9.72 6.55 -14.57
N LEU A 131 -9.56 6.25 -13.28
CA LEU A 131 -10.54 6.56 -12.24
C LEU A 131 -10.76 8.08 -12.11
N SER A 132 -9.69 8.88 -12.20
CA SER A 132 -9.78 10.32 -12.12
C SER A 132 -10.58 10.93 -13.28
N HIS A 133 -10.53 10.35 -14.49
CA HIS A 133 -11.37 10.81 -15.60
C HIS A 133 -12.87 10.65 -15.28
N ALA A 134 -13.30 9.52 -14.73
CA ALA A 134 -14.67 9.32 -14.28
C ALA A 134 -15.03 10.23 -13.09
N GLY A 135 -14.06 10.48 -12.19
CA GLY A 135 -14.19 11.38 -11.06
C GLY A 135 -14.51 12.83 -11.44
N THR A 136 -14.17 13.31 -12.65
CA THR A 136 -14.58 14.64 -13.12
C THR A 136 -16.10 14.78 -13.30
N VAL A 137 -16.80 13.67 -13.48
CA VAL A 137 -18.27 13.64 -13.69
C VAL A 137 -19.04 13.48 -12.38
N ILE A 138 -18.61 12.58 -11.49
CA ILE A 138 -19.33 12.21 -10.25
C ILE A 138 -18.72 12.81 -8.97
N GLY A 139 -17.58 13.46 -9.07
CA GLY A 139 -16.78 13.98 -7.96
C GLY A 139 -15.57 13.09 -7.68
N GLN A 140 -14.37 13.73 -7.66
CA GLN A 140 -13.09 13.03 -7.45
C GLN A 140 -13.08 12.31 -6.07
N GLY A 141 -13.44 13.03 -5.02
CA GLY A 141 -13.46 12.47 -3.67
C GLY A 141 -14.35 11.25 -3.55
N TRP A 142 -15.53 11.27 -4.16
CA TRP A 142 -16.48 10.15 -4.14
C TRP A 142 -15.96 8.94 -4.93
N ALA A 143 -15.40 9.17 -6.13
CA ALA A 143 -14.86 8.09 -6.96
C ALA A 143 -13.72 7.33 -6.26
N PHE A 144 -12.77 8.06 -5.67
CA PHE A 144 -11.67 7.45 -4.92
C PHE A 144 -12.11 6.83 -3.60
N ALA A 145 -13.05 7.46 -2.87
CA ALA A 145 -13.56 6.89 -1.62
C ALA A 145 -14.31 5.58 -1.83
N LEU A 146 -15.14 5.49 -2.89
CA LEU A 146 -15.85 4.25 -3.20
C LEU A 146 -14.90 3.12 -3.58
N ARG A 147 -13.89 3.41 -4.40
CA ARG A 147 -12.84 2.44 -4.72
C ARG A 147 -12.11 1.99 -3.45
N GLU A 148 -11.68 2.93 -2.60
CA GLU A 148 -10.94 2.64 -1.38
C GLU A 148 -11.74 1.77 -0.40
N ALA A 149 -13.05 2.03 -0.27
CA ALA A 149 -13.91 1.20 0.57
C ALA A 149 -13.98 -0.26 0.07
N LEU A 150 -13.99 -0.46 -1.24
CA LEU A 150 -13.96 -1.79 -1.84
C LEU A 150 -12.58 -2.45 -1.72
N ASP A 151 -11.48 -1.70 -1.88
CA ASP A 151 -10.11 -2.16 -1.64
C ASP A 151 -9.97 -2.68 -0.20
N GLN A 152 -10.38 -1.88 0.80
CA GLN A 152 -10.30 -2.26 2.22
C GLN A 152 -11.17 -3.48 2.55
N THR A 153 -12.32 -3.62 1.88
CA THR A 153 -13.15 -4.84 2.02
C THR A 153 -12.37 -6.07 1.53
N GLY A 154 -11.69 -5.98 0.39
CA GLY A 154 -10.85 -7.04 -0.13
C GLY A 154 -9.67 -7.38 0.80
N ALA A 155 -9.00 -6.33 1.31
CA ALA A 155 -7.88 -6.46 2.25
C ALA A 155 -8.28 -7.11 3.59
N LEU A 156 -9.54 -7.01 3.98
CA LEU A 156 -10.09 -7.69 5.15
C LEU A 156 -10.49 -9.14 4.84
N VAL A 157 -11.25 -9.35 3.76
CA VAL A 157 -11.85 -10.65 3.43
C VAL A 157 -10.79 -11.66 2.97
N GLY A 158 -9.78 -11.22 2.25
CA GLY A 158 -8.71 -12.09 1.74
C GLY A 158 -7.98 -12.86 2.85
N PRO A 159 -7.36 -12.16 3.81
CA PRO A 159 -6.69 -12.82 4.93
C PRO A 159 -7.64 -13.66 5.80
N LEU A 160 -8.90 -13.26 5.98
CA LEU A 160 -9.88 -14.08 6.71
C LEU A 160 -10.21 -15.38 5.97
N ALA A 161 -10.32 -15.36 4.65
CA ALA A 161 -10.51 -16.58 3.86
C ALA A 161 -9.30 -17.52 3.98
N VAL A 162 -8.08 -16.97 3.92
CA VAL A 162 -6.84 -17.73 4.16
C VAL A 162 -6.82 -18.32 5.58
N ALA A 163 -7.21 -17.53 6.58
CA ALA A 163 -7.30 -18.00 7.97
C ALA A 163 -8.27 -19.18 8.11
N ALA A 164 -9.43 -19.10 7.46
CA ALA A 164 -10.42 -20.18 7.48
C ALA A 164 -9.86 -21.50 6.88
N ILE A 165 -9.13 -21.40 5.77
CA ILE A 165 -8.49 -22.57 5.13
C ILE A 165 -7.48 -23.22 6.08
N LEU A 166 -6.61 -22.40 6.70
CA LEU A 166 -5.59 -22.90 7.64
C LEU A 166 -6.23 -23.46 8.92
N TYR A 167 -7.31 -22.84 9.42
CA TYR A 167 -8.06 -23.34 10.59
C TYR A 167 -8.70 -24.70 10.34
N LEU A 168 -9.19 -24.94 9.12
CA LEU A 168 -9.77 -26.22 8.69
C LEU A 168 -8.71 -27.31 8.38
N GLY A 169 -7.44 -27.06 8.71
CA GLY A 169 -6.34 -28.01 8.50
C GLY A 169 -5.73 -27.96 7.10
N GLY A 170 -6.04 -26.93 6.30
CA GLY A 170 -5.41 -26.70 5.00
C GLY A 170 -3.95 -26.25 5.12
N SER A 171 -3.17 -26.48 4.07
CA SER A 171 -1.78 -26.04 3.97
C SER A 171 -1.66 -24.62 3.41
N TYR A 172 -0.48 -23.98 3.56
CA TYR A 172 -0.17 -22.72 2.88
C TYR A 172 -0.31 -22.83 1.36
N HIS A 173 0.09 -23.95 0.75
CA HIS A 173 -0.08 -24.20 -0.68
C HIS A 173 -1.55 -24.16 -1.09
N LEU A 174 -2.45 -24.80 -0.30
CA LEU A 174 -3.89 -24.77 -0.55
C LEU A 174 -4.45 -23.35 -0.39
N ALA A 175 -3.98 -22.60 0.61
CA ALA A 175 -4.39 -21.21 0.82
C ALA A 175 -3.98 -20.32 -0.38
N PHE A 176 -2.76 -20.45 -0.87
CA PHE A 176 -2.34 -19.74 -2.09
C PHE A 176 -3.11 -20.17 -3.33
N ALA A 177 -3.35 -21.49 -3.51
CA ALA A 177 -4.14 -21.99 -4.64
C ALA A 177 -5.56 -21.43 -4.64
N PHE A 178 -6.20 -21.33 -3.46
CA PHE A 178 -7.53 -20.73 -3.31
C PHE A 178 -7.58 -19.29 -3.81
N LEU A 179 -6.51 -18.51 -3.63
CA LEU A 179 -6.44 -17.13 -4.11
C LEU A 179 -6.51 -17.01 -5.64
N ALA A 180 -6.37 -18.11 -6.38
CA ALA A 180 -6.64 -18.14 -7.82
C ALA A 180 -8.12 -17.81 -8.13
N VAL A 181 -9.05 -18.09 -7.21
CA VAL A 181 -10.49 -17.82 -7.40
C VAL A 181 -10.74 -16.29 -7.45
N PRO A 182 -10.43 -15.49 -6.42
CA PRO A 182 -10.59 -14.05 -6.50
C PRO A 182 -9.70 -13.42 -7.59
N ALA A 183 -8.50 -13.96 -7.86
CA ALA A 183 -7.66 -13.51 -8.97
C ALA A 183 -8.37 -13.65 -10.32
N ALA A 184 -8.97 -14.82 -10.60
CA ALA A 184 -9.73 -15.07 -11.82
C ALA A 184 -10.93 -14.13 -11.94
N VAL A 185 -11.71 -13.94 -10.86
CA VAL A 185 -12.84 -13.00 -10.84
C VAL A 185 -12.35 -11.59 -11.15
N SER A 186 -11.25 -11.15 -10.53
CA SER A 186 -10.67 -9.82 -10.78
C SER A 186 -10.28 -9.66 -12.26
N LEU A 187 -9.61 -10.65 -12.86
CA LEU A 187 -9.23 -10.61 -14.28
C LEU A 187 -10.44 -10.60 -15.22
N LEU A 188 -11.52 -11.30 -14.89
CA LEU A 188 -12.77 -11.26 -15.64
C LEU A 188 -13.44 -9.87 -15.57
N VAL A 189 -13.46 -9.25 -14.38
CA VAL A 189 -13.95 -7.88 -14.18
C VAL A 189 -13.08 -6.88 -14.94
N LEU A 190 -11.75 -7.06 -14.96
CA LEU A 190 -10.84 -6.23 -15.75
C LEU A 190 -11.18 -6.31 -17.25
N LEU A 191 -11.37 -7.51 -17.76
CA LEU A 191 -11.75 -7.72 -19.16
C LEU A 191 -13.10 -7.03 -19.47
N GLN A 192 -14.11 -7.22 -18.60
CA GLN A 192 -15.41 -6.58 -18.73
C GLN A 192 -15.31 -5.05 -18.72
N ALA A 193 -14.52 -4.48 -17.80
CA ALA A 193 -14.30 -3.04 -17.70
C ALA A 193 -13.65 -2.49 -18.97
N ARG A 194 -12.63 -3.18 -19.49
CA ARG A 194 -11.96 -2.81 -20.75
C ARG A 194 -12.89 -2.88 -21.96
N LEU A 195 -13.69 -3.93 -22.07
CA LEU A 195 -14.63 -4.09 -23.19
C LEU A 195 -15.74 -3.05 -23.15
N ARG A 196 -16.25 -2.72 -21.96
CA ARG A 196 -17.36 -1.77 -21.79
C ARG A 196 -16.90 -0.31 -21.88
N TYR A 197 -15.65 -0.02 -21.48
CA TYR A 197 -15.08 1.33 -21.43
C TYR A 197 -13.69 1.38 -22.10
N PRO A 198 -13.61 1.17 -23.43
CA PRO A 198 -12.32 1.09 -24.12
C PRO A 198 -11.52 2.39 -24.07
N ASN A 199 -12.20 3.55 -23.98
CA ASN A 199 -11.60 4.87 -23.93
C ASN A 199 -12.04 5.66 -22.68
N PRO A 200 -11.42 5.44 -21.49
CA PRO A 200 -11.81 6.14 -20.26
C PRO A 200 -11.63 7.67 -20.33
N ARG A 201 -10.70 8.16 -21.16
CA ARG A 201 -10.51 9.59 -21.41
C ARG A 201 -11.76 10.28 -22.01
N SER A 202 -12.62 9.54 -22.71
CA SER A 202 -13.86 10.13 -23.26
C SER A 202 -14.86 10.57 -22.17
N MET A 203 -14.65 10.16 -20.91
CA MET A 203 -15.45 10.59 -19.76
C MET A 203 -14.96 11.93 -19.20
N GLU A 204 -13.77 12.39 -19.57
CA GLU A 204 -13.18 13.65 -19.06
C GLU A 204 -13.99 14.85 -19.54
N ARG A 205 -14.45 15.68 -18.60
CA ARG A 205 -15.04 16.98 -18.94
C ARG A 205 -13.95 17.92 -19.45
N THR A 206 -14.01 18.27 -20.71
CA THR A 206 -13.16 19.26 -21.36
C THR A 206 -13.17 20.56 -20.56
N GLY A 207 -12.08 20.92 -19.92
CA GLY A 207 -11.98 22.20 -19.21
C GLY A 207 -10.73 22.42 -18.34
N GLU A 208 -10.02 21.40 -17.93
CA GLU A 208 -8.84 21.55 -17.08
C GLU A 208 -7.60 20.86 -17.64
N ALA A 209 -7.12 21.36 -18.77
CA ALA A 209 -5.73 21.12 -19.14
C ALA A 209 -4.84 21.87 -18.13
N PHE A 210 -4.24 21.14 -17.19
CA PHE A 210 -3.19 21.71 -16.32
C PHE A 210 -2.02 22.17 -17.19
N ALA A 211 -2.00 23.47 -17.49
CA ALA A 211 -0.89 24.12 -18.16
C ALA A 211 0.37 23.93 -17.29
N GLN A 212 1.29 23.13 -17.76
CA GLN A 212 2.63 22.99 -17.20
C GLN A 212 3.38 24.33 -17.44
N LYS A 213 3.27 25.27 -16.50
CA LYS A 213 4.19 26.41 -16.43
C LYS A 213 5.50 25.90 -15.84
N ASN A 214 6.60 26.15 -16.57
CA ASN A 214 7.96 25.96 -16.07
C ASN A 214 8.18 26.76 -14.78
N VAL A 215 8.13 26.14 -13.64
CA VAL A 215 8.42 26.73 -12.34
C VAL A 215 9.77 26.19 -11.87
N GLY A 216 10.69 27.06 -11.51
CA GLY A 216 12.10 26.83 -11.16
C GLY A 216 12.49 25.51 -10.47
N SER A 217 13.77 25.12 -10.51
CA SER A 217 14.26 23.72 -10.35
C SER A 217 14.44 23.17 -8.92
N ARG A 218 14.26 23.96 -7.85
CA ARG A 218 14.59 23.50 -6.48
C ARG A 218 13.33 23.19 -5.63
N LEU A 219 13.33 22.03 -4.96
CA LEU A 219 12.34 21.70 -3.94
C LEU A 219 12.66 22.46 -2.64
N PRO A 220 11.66 22.94 -1.88
CA PRO A 220 11.88 23.73 -0.66
C PRO A 220 12.55 22.88 0.44
N ALA A 221 13.26 23.54 1.36
CA ALA A 221 13.93 22.89 2.48
C ALA A 221 12.94 22.08 3.36
N ALA A 222 11.74 22.60 3.56
CA ALA A 222 10.68 21.90 4.29
C ALA A 222 10.34 20.52 3.69
N PHE A 223 10.38 20.39 2.36
CA PHE A 223 10.18 19.11 1.69
C PHE A 223 11.28 18.10 2.06
N TRP A 224 12.54 18.51 2.04
CA TRP A 224 13.68 17.64 2.36
C TRP A 224 13.69 17.23 3.84
N THR A 225 13.35 18.16 4.74
CA THR A 225 13.20 17.86 6.18
C THR A 225 12.08 16.87 6.41
N TYR A 226 10.93 17.04 5.77
CA TYR A 226 9.81 16.12 5.84
C TYR A 226 10.17 14.74 5.27
N LEU A 227 10.79 14.71 4.08
CA LEU A 227 11.25 13.47 3.46
C LEU A 227 12.22 12.71 4.38
N GLY A 228 13.19 13.41 4.97
CA GLY A 228 14.14 12.81 5.93
C GLY A 228 13.44 12.19 7.14
N ALA A 229 12.44 12.86 7.70
CA ALA A 229 11.64 12.30 8.79
C ALA A 229 10.88 11.04 8.37
N MET A 230 10.26 11.05 7.19
CA MET A 230 9.52 9.89 6.68
C MET A 230 10.44 8.71 6.30
N MET A 231 11.68 9.01 5.86
CA MET A 231 12.69 7.97 5.66
C MET A 231 13.11 7.31 6.98
N LEU A 232 13.22 8.07 8.07
CA LEU A 232 13.47 7.50 9.41
C LEU A 232 12.32 6.60 9.87
N VAL A 233 11.06 7.04 9.64
CA VAL A 233 9.90 6.18 9.95
C VAL A 233 9.98 4.88 9.15
N ALA A 234 10.20 4.96 7.83
CA ALA A 234 10.30 3.78 6.96
C ALA A 234 11.45 2.85 7.36
N LEU A 235 12.60 3.42 7.74
CA LEU A 235 13.79 2.67 8.16
C LEU A 235 13.56 1.85 9.45
N GLY A 236 12.77 2.38 10.39
CA GLY A 236 12.44 1.70 11.65
C GLY A 236 11.18 0.84 11.59
N TYR A 237 10.45 0.83 10.47
CA TYR A 237 9.16 0.16 10.37
C TYR A 237 9.31 -1.25 9.79
N ALA A 238 9.04 -2.29 10.60
CA ALA A 238 9.11 -3.66 10.14
C ALA A 238 7.95 -3.97 9.17
N ASP A 239 8.27 -4.64 8.05
CA ASP A 239 7.23 -5.19 7.17
C ASP A 239 6.48 -6.33 7.89
N PHE A 240 5.20 -6.51 7.55
CA PHE A 240 4.39 -7.59 8.14
C PHE A 240 4.99 -8.97 7.86
N GLY A 241 5.74 -9.14 6.78
CA GLY A 241 6.46 -10.37 6.48
C GLY A 241 7.39 -10.80 7.62
N LEU A 242 8.13 -9.87 8.24
CA LEU A 242 9.01 -10.19 9.36
C LEU A 242 8.21 -10.42 10.66
N ILE A 243 7.14 -9.64 10.90
CA ILE A 243 6.25 -9.83 12.05
C ILE A 243 5.58 -11.21 11.97
N SER A 244 5.02 -11.56 10.83
CA SER A 244 4.35 -12.85 10.64
C SER A 244 5.33 -14.03 10.66
N PHE A 245 6.58 -13.83 10.24
CA PHE A 245 7.66 -14.80 10.37
C PHE A 245 7.97 -15.09 11.85
N HIS A 246 8.08 -14.04 12.68
CA HIS A 246 8.26 -14.20 14.12
C HIS A 246 7.08 -14.91 14.77
N LEU A 247 5.85 -14.49 14.43
CA LEU A 247 4.64 -15.10 14.97
C LEU A 247 4.44 -16.57 14.58
N ALA A 248 5.08 -17.03 13.51
CA ALA A 248 4.99 -18.44 13.09
C ALA A 248 5.57 -19.41 14.12
N SER A 249 6.52 -18.95 14.95
CA SER A 249 7.08 -19.75 16.07
C SER A 249 6.27 -19.62 17.36
N GLU A 250 5.45 -18.57 17.51
CA GLU A 250 4.78 -18.22 18.76
C GLU A 250 3.29 -18.56 18.79
N THR A 251 2.66 -18.78 17.62
CA THR A 251 1.22 -18.93 17.54
C THR A 251 0.77 -19.88 16.41
N SER A 252 -0.53 -20.21 16.40
CA SER A 252 -1.10 -21.03 15.33
C SER A 252 -1.07 -20.33 13.97
N GLY A 253 -0.79 -21.08 12.90
CA GLY A 253 -0.72 -20.54 11.55
C GLY A 253 -2.01 -19.84 11.08
N SER A 254 -3.18 -20.24 11.60
CA SER A 254 -4.47 -19.62 11.27
C SER A 254 -4.70 -18.27 11.97
N LEU A 255 -4.07 -18.03 13.13
CA LEU A 255 -4.22 -16.75 13.87
C LEU A 255 -3.50 -15.61 13.15
N ILE A 256 -2.37 -15.86 12.49
CA ILE A 256 -1.55 -14.84 11.83
C ILE A 256 -2.33 -14.06 10.77
N PRO A 257 -3.02 -14.69 9.79
CA PRO A 257 -3.80 -13.93 8.83
C PRO A 257 -5.04 -13.26 9.46
N ILE A 258 -5.58 -13.75 10.59
CA ILE A 258 -6.62 -13.02 11.35
C ILE A 258 -6.04 -11.73 11.92
N LEU A 259 -4.87 -11.77 12.55
CA LEU A 259 -4.19 -10.58 13.05
C LEU A 259 -3.89 -9.59 11.93
N TYR A 260 -3.49 -10.08 10.76
CA TYR A 260 -3.30 -9.22 9.59
C TYR A 260 -4.60 -8.56 9.13
N ALA A 261 -5.71 -9.30 9.06
CA ALA A 261 -7.02 -8.74 8.74
C ALA A 261 -7.43 -7.63 9.73
N VAL A 262 -7.20 -7.85 11.03
CA VAL A 262 -7.44 -6.84 12.07
C VAL A 262 -6.55 -5.62 11.83
N ALA A 263 -5.26 -5.82 11.52
CA ALA A 263 -4.36 -4.72 11.21
C ALA A 263 -4.83 -3.88 10.01
N MET A 264 -5.34 -4.52 8.95
CA MET A 264 -5.88 -3.82 7.77
C MET A 264 -7.15 -3.03 8.11
N ALA A 265 -8.06 -3.60 8.91
CA ALA A 265 -9.23 -2.88 9.39
C ALA A 265 -8.84 -1.65 10.24
N VAL A 266 -7.86 -1.82 11.13
CA VAL A 266 -7.32 -0.72 11.95
C VAL A 266 -6.62 0.32 11.08
N ALA A 267 -5.87 -0.09 10.05
CA ALA A 267 -5.22 0.82 9.12
C ALA A 267 -6.23 1.71 8.40
N GLY A 268 -7.32 1.14 7.87
CA GLY A 268 -8.40 1.89 7.25
C GLY A 268 -9.07 2.88 8.21
N ALA A 269 -9.38 2.45 9.44
CA ALA A 269 -9.97 3.31 10.46
C ALA A 269 -9.02 4.44 10.88
N SER A 270 -7.73 4.13 11.06
CA SER A 270 -6.69 5.08 11.44
C SER A 270 -6.46 6.13 10.36
N ALA A 271 -6.45 5.73 9.09
CA ALA A 271 -6.34 6.64 7.95
C ALA A 271 -7.42 7.74 8.01
N LEU A 272 -8.68 7.35 8.28
CA LEU A 272 -9.80 8.29 8.38
C LEU A 272 -9.71 9.18 9.63
N LEU A 273 -9.37 8.60 10.78
CA LEU A 273 -9.31 9.31 12.05
C LEU A 273 -8.17 10.33 12.06
N PHE A 274 -6.94 9.87 11.80
CA PHE A 274 -5.77 10.72 11.79
C PHE A 274 -5.77 11.70 10.61
N GLY A 275 -6.38 11.35 9.47
CA GLY A 275 -6.62 12.28 8.37
C GLY A 275 -7.41 13.51 8.82
N ARG A 276 -8.57 13.30 9.49
CA ARG A 276 -9.37 14.41 10.04
C ARG A 276 -8.64 15.22 11.11
N TRP A 277 -7.87 14.55 11.96
CA TRP A 277 -7.07 15.23 12.98
C TRP A 277 -5.92 16.02 12.37
N PHE A 278 -5.29 15.48 11.34
CA PHE A 278 -4.22 16.16 10.63
C PHE A 278 -4.70 17.46 9.95
N ASP A 279 -5.89 17.48 9.37
CA ASP A 279 -6.48 18.67 8.77
C ASP A 279 -6.62 19.84 9.77
N ARG A 280 -6.74 19.53 11.09
CA ARG A 280 -6.87 20.52 12.16
C ARG A 280 -5.56 20.79 12.91
N GLY A 281 -4.77 19.77 13.13
CA GLY A 281 -3.58 19.81 13.99
C GLY A 281 -2.23 19.77 13.25
N GLY A 282 -2.23 19.38 11.97
CA GLY A 282 -1.03 19.34 11.14
C GLY A 282 0.07 18.39 11.64
N MET A 283 1.32 18.78 11.51
CA MET A 283 2.50 17.95 11.84
C MET A 283 2.53 17.36 13.26
N PRO A 284 2.07 18.03 14.33
CA PRO A 284 1.99 17.42 15.66
C PRO A 284 1.14 16.16 15.72
N VAL A 285 0.06 16.08 14.93
CA VAL A 285 -0.79 14.88 14.86
C VAL A 285 -0.05 13.72 14.21
N LEU A 286 0.71 14.00 13.15
CA LEU A 286 1.56 13.01 12.50
C LEU A 286 2.67 12.52 13.44
N ALA A 287 3.29 13.44 14.18
CA ALA A 287 4.31 13.10 15.18
C ALA A 287 3.73 12.20 16.30
N LEU A 288 2.54 12.52 16.81
CA LEU A 288 1.83 11.69 17.80
C LEU A 288 1.57 10.29 17.26
N ALA A 289 1.14 10.20 16.02
CA ALA A 289 0.84 8.95 15.35
C ALA A 289 2.10 8.06 15.19
N VAL A 290 3.24 8.66 14.86
CA VAL A 290 4.53 7.97 14.82
C VAL A 290 4.94 7.46 16.21
N VAL A 291 4.75 8.27 17.26
CA VAL A 291 5.02 7.83 18.64
C VAL A 291 4.15 6.63 19.00
N ILE A 292 2.86 6.67 18.73
CA ILE A 292 1.93 5.56 19.02
C ILE A 292 2.36 4.30 18.26
N SER A 293 2.64 4.43 16.97
CA SER A 293 3.00 3.29 16.13
C SER A 293 4.35 2.71 16.50
N ALA A 294 5.35 3.50 16.97
CA ALA A 294 6.68 3.00 17.33
C ALA A 294 6.65 1.89 18.38
N PHE A 295 5.62 1.86 19.23
CA PHE A 295 5.44 0.80 20.23
C PHE A 295 4.93 -0.53 19.67
N PHE A 296 4.69 -0.64 18.37
CA PHE A 296 4.35 -1.93 17.77
C PHE A 296 5.47 -2.96 17.97
N ALA A 297 6.73 -2.56 17.82
CA ALA A 297 7.85 -3.48 17.81
C ALA A 297 8.08 -4.19 19.16
N PRO A 298 8.15 -3.49 20.33
CA PRO A 298 8.27 -4.20 21.60
C PRO A 298 7.11 -5.13 21.88
N LEU A 299 5.89 -4.77 21.53
CA LEU A 299 4.72 -5.61 21.74
C LEU A 299 4.68 -6.81 20.79
N ALA A 300 5.03 -6.62 19.52
CA ALA A 300 4.98 -7.68 18.51
C ALA A 300 6.12 -8.70 18.66
N PHE A 301 7.31 -8.29 19.14
CA PHE A 301 8.51 -9.14 19.14
C PHE A 301 8.99 -9.59 20.54
N LEU A 302 8.57 -8.93 21.62
CA LEU A 302 9.02 -9.28 22.99
C LEU A 302 7.90 -9.81 23.89
N GLY A 303 6.64 -9.71 23.44
CA GLY A 303 5.48 -10.14 24.23
C GLY A 303 4.97 -11.50 23.79
N GLY A 304 4.19 -12.17 24.66
CA GLY A 304 3.42 -13.35 24.23
C GLY A 304 2.27 -13.00 23.28
N THR A 305 1.53 -13.98 22.81
CA THR A 305 0.48 -13.86 21.76
C THR A 305 -0.48 -12.67 21.96
N GLY A 306 -0.89 -12.38 23.20
CA GLY A 306 -1.79 -11.24 23.49
C GLY A 306 -1.13 -9.88 23.27
N ALA A 307 0.14 -9.72 23.69
CA ALA A 307 0.90 -8.50 23.43
C ALA A 307 1.22 -8.35 21.95
N ALA A 308 1.56 -9.45 21.29
CA ALA A 308 1.80 -9.46 19.85
C ALA A 308 0.56 -9.02 19.05
N ALA A 309 -0.64 -9.46 19.45
CA ALA A 309 -1.89 -8.97 18.85
C ALA A 309 -2.05 -7.45 19.02
N ALA A 310 -1.77 -6.90 20.20
CA ALA A 310 -1.77 -5.45 20.42
C ALA A 310 -0.69 -4.73 19.60
N GLY A 311 0.49 -5.34 19.46
CA GLY A 311 1.56 -4.84 18.59
C GLY A 311 1.13 -4.76 17.12
N VAL A 312 0.45 -5.80 16.63
CA VAL A 312 -0.09 -5.82 15.26
C VAL A 312 -1.19 -4.76 15.05
N VAL A 313 -2.01 -4.49 16.06
CA VAL A 313 -2.97 -3.37 16.02
C VAL A 313 -2.23 -2.02 15.90
N LEU A 314 -1.20 -1.79 16.70
CA LEU A 314 -0.40 -0.54 16.60
C LEU A 314 0.36 -0.45 15.28
N TRP A 315 0.83 -1.57 14.74
CA TRP A 315 1.38 -1.64 13.40
C TRP A 315 0.33 -1.23 12.35
N GLY A 316 -0.91 -1.72 12.46
CA GLY A 316 -2.02 -1.29 11.60
C GLY A 316 -2.27 0.21 11.67
N VAL A 317 -2.22 0.82 12.87
CA VAL A 317 -2.30 2.29 13.01
C VAL A 317 -1.22 2.99 12.20
N GLY A 318 0.04 2.54 12.32
CA GLY A 318 1.17 3.10 11.58
C GLY A 318 1.01 2.96 10.06
N MET A 319 0.53 1.79 9.57
CA MET A 319 0.26 1.59 8.14
C MET A 319 -0.78 2.57 7.61
N GLY A 320 -1.93 2.69 8.27
CA GLY A 320 -2.99 3.59 7.83
C GLY A 320 -2.54 5.06 7.76
N ILE A 321 -1.67 5.48 8.66
CA ILE A 321 -1.09 6.82 8.67
C ILE A 321 -0.11 7.00 7.51
N GLN A 322 0.76 6.02 7.28
CA GLN A 322 1.73 6.06 6.19
C GLN A 322 1.03 6.09 4.83
N ASP A 323 0.02 5.27 4.62
CA ASP A 323 -0.71 5.22 3.36
C ASP A 323 -1.52 6.50 3.07
N SER A 324 -2.12 7.12 4.09
CA SER A 324 -3.03 8.26 3.91
C SER A 324 -2.34 9.62 4.06
N LEU A 325 -1.47 9.78 5.06
CA LEU A 325 -0.90 11.08 5.42
C LEU A 325 0.46 11.37 4.80
N MET A 326 1.11 10.36 4.21
CA MET A 326 2.44 10.52 3.63
C MET A 326 2.46 11.56 2.48
N SER A 327 1.40 11.63 1.71
CA SER A 327 1.29 12.54 0.55
C SER A 327 0.70 13.92 0.89
N ALA A 328 -0.08 14.03 1.96
CA ALA A 328 -0.81 15.26 2.29
C ALA A 328 0.10 16.47 2.56
N PRO A 329 1.16 16.38 3.41
CA PRO A 329 2.07 17.48 3.62
C PRO A 329 2.82 17.93 2.36
N VAL A 330 3.19 16.99 1.49
CA VAL A 330 3.87 17.29 0.22
C VAL A 330 2.98 18.18 -0.67
N ALA A 331 1.67 17.89 -0.72
CA ALA A 331 0.72 18.72 -1.47
C ALA A 331 0.63 20.17 -0.94
N GLY A 332 0.78 20.37 0.36
CA GLY A 332 0.78 21.69 0.99
C GLY A 332 2.07 22.49 0.77
N MET A 333 3.22 21.79 0.64
CA MET A 333 4.54 22.42 0.51
C MET A 333 4.92 22.74 -0.95
N ILE A 334 4.31 22.03 -1.92
CA ILE A 334 4.77 22.04 -3.31
C ILE A 334 3.68 22.61 -4.23
N PRO A 335 4.01 23.60 -5.09
CA PRO A 335 3.11 24.10 -6.12
C PRO A 335 2.59 22.97 -7.03
N ALA A 336 1.32 23.05 -7.46
CA ALA A 336 0.65 21.99 -8.22
C ALA A 336 1.45 21.50 -9.44
N ALA A 337 2.12 22.39 -10.16
CA ALA A 337 2.93 22.06 -11.33
C ALA A 337 4.14 21.16 -11.05
N ARG A 338 4.55 21.00 -9.77
CA ARG A 338 5.74 20.24 -9.34
C ARG A 338 5.41 19.03 -8.46
N ARG A 339 4.17 18.88 -8.04
CA ARG A 339 3.77 17.80 -7.14
C ARG A 339 4.14 16.43 -7.69
N ALA A 340 3.96 16.20 -9.00
CA ALA A 340 4.30 14.91 -9.61
C ALA A 340 5.81 14.58 -9.46
N TYR A 341 6.69 15.55 -9.69
CA TYR A 341 8.13 15.37 -9.49
C TYR A 341 8.47 15.14 -8.01
N ALA A 342 7.90 15.94 -7.10
CA ALA A 342 8.12 15.82 -5.67
C ALA A 342 7.64 14.46 -5.13
N TYR A 343 6.46 13.98 -5.55
CA TYR A 343 5.98 12.65 -5.21
C TYR A 343 6.88 11.54 -5.76
N GLY A 344 7.45 11.75 -6.95
CA GLY A 344 8.41 10.83 -7.54
C GLY A 344 9.67 10.69 -6.69
N VAL A 345 10.31 11.82 -6.35
CA VAL A 345 11.48 11.85 -5.46
C VAL A 345 11.15 11.26 -4.10
N PHE A 346 10.01 11.65 -3.52
CA PHE A 346 9.54 11.14 -2.23
C PHE A 346 9.42 9.62 -2.24
N SER A 347 8.69 9.06 -3.21
CA SER A 347 8.46 7.62 -3.31
C SER A 347 9.74 6.82 -3.52
N ALA A 348 10.69 7.33 -4.32
CA ALA A 348 11.97 6.68 -4.55
C ALA A 348 12.81 6.63 -3.27
N CYS A 349 12.99 7.77 -2.59
CA CYS A 349 13.77 7.84 -1.35
C CYS A 349 13.12 7.02 -0.22
N TYR A 350 11.80 7.11 -0.10
CA TYR A 350 11.03 6.33 0.88
C TYR A 350 11.15 4.83 0.63
N GLY A 351 11.02 4.38 -0.63
CA GLY A 351 11.20 2.97 -1.00
C GLY A 351 12.59 2.44 -0.70
N VAL A 352 13.65 3.25 -0.94
CA VAL A 352 15.02 2.89 -0.54
C VAL A 352 15.15 2.77 0.97
N ALA A 353 14.61 3.71 1.74
CA ALA A 353 14.64 3.66 3.21
C ALA A 353 13.89 2.45 3.75
N TRP A 354 12.72 2.13 3.18
CA TRP A 354 11.95 0.94 3.52
C TRP A 354 12.72 -0.35 3.25
N PHE A 355 13.35 -0.47 2.08
CA PHE A 355 14.18 -1.62 1.74
C PHE A 355 15.34 -1.82 2.74
N VAL A 356 16.12 -0.75 2.95
CA VAL A 356 17.26 -0.80 3.87
C VAL A 356 16.79 -1.13 5.30
N GLY A 357 15.69 -0.52 5.73
CA GLY A 357 15.09 -0.77 7.05
C GLY A 357 14.61 -2.21 7.20
N SER A 358 13.84 -2.72 6.27
CA SER A 358 13.34 -4.09 6.31
C SER A 358 14.46 -5.13 6.33
N TRP A 359 15.48 -4.94 5.50
CA TRP A 359 16.64 -5.83 5.49
C TRP A 359 17.43 -5.76 6.81
N LEU A 360 17.73 -4.54 7.29
CA LEU A 360 18.46 -4.35 8.53
C LEU A 360 17.71 -4.92 9.75
N LEU A 361 16.40 -4.69 9.82
CA LEU A 361 15.55 -5.28 10.86
C LEU A 361 15.57 -6.82 10.80
N GLY A 362 15.56 -7.40 9.60
CA GLY A 362 15.72 -8.84 9.43
C GLY A 362 17.08 -9.36 9.92
N VAL A 363 18.17 -8.65 9.60
CA VAL A 363 19.52 -8.99 10.11
C VAL A 363 19.58 -8.87 11.64
N LEU A 364 19.01 -7.79 12.19
CA LEU A 364 18.94 -7.62 13.65
C LEU A 364 18.10 -8.70 14.31
N TYR A 365 17.02 -9.13 13.68
CA TYR A 365 16.18 -10.23 14.16
C TYR A 365 17.00 -11.52 14.37
N ASP A 366 17.82 -11.88 13.41
CA ASP A 366 18.65 -13.11 13.49
C ASP A 366 19.75 -13.04 14.56
N HIS A 367 20.22 -11.81 14.91
CA HIS A 367 21.28 -11.63 15.91
C HIS A 367 20.72 -11.30 17.30
N SER A 368 19.71 -10.45 17.39
CA SER A 368 19.12 -9.96 18.63
C SER A 368 17.75 -9.33 18.40
N VAL A 369 16.71 -10.00 18.83
CA VAL A 369 15.34 -9.45 18.80
C VAL A 369 15.26 -8.14 19.60
N MET A 370 15.98 -8.03 20.72
CA MET A 370 16.08 -6.79 21.49
C MET A 370 16.75 -5.68 20.66
N GLY A 371 17.79 -6.01 19.89
CA GLY A 371 18.45 -5.07 18.98
C GLY A 371 17.51 -4.56 17.89
N LEU A 372 16.70 -5.44 17.30
CA LEU A 372 15.64 -5.07 16.35
C LEU A 372 14.66 -4.07 16.99
N VAL A 373 14.14 -4.41 18.17
CA VAL A 373 13.14 -3.57 18.88
C VAL A 373 13.74 -2.21 19.22
N ALA A 374 14.95 -2.18 19.79
CA ALA A 374 15.62 -0.93 20.13
C ALA A 374 15.85 -0.06 18.89
N PHE A 375 16.34 -0.64 17.79
CA PHE A 375 16.54 0.06 16.53
C PHE A 375 15.23 0.61 15.99
N SER A 376 14.17 -0.22 15.90
CA SER A 376 12.85 0.17 15.39
C SER A 376 12.29 1.36 16.16
N VAL A 377 12.27 1.28 17.50
CA VAL A 377 11.71 2.34 18.35
C VAL A 377 12.56 3.62 18.27
N VAL A 378 13.87 3.50 18.41
CA VAL A 378 14.77 4.68 18.44
C VAL A 378 14.71 5.44 17.11
N VAL A 379 14.79 4.74 15.98
CA VAL A 379 14.81 5.39 14.67
C VAL A 379 13.47 6.07 14.37
N GLN A 380 12.34 5.44 14.71
CA GLN A 380 11.02 6.07 14.56
C GLN A 380 10.85 7.28 15.49
N LEU A 381 11.31 7.20 16.75
CA LEU A 381 11.24 8.33 17.66
C LEU A 381 12.16 9.48 17.24
N LEU A 382 13.30 9.22 16.60
CA LEU A 382 14.15 10.25 16.00
C LEU A 382 13.46 11.02 14.87
N ALA A 383 12.47 10.43 14.19
CA ALA A 383 11.67 11.14 13.22
C ALA A 383 10.79 12.25 13.84
N VAL A 384 10.39 12.11 15.10
CA VAL A 384 9.46 13.03 15.79
C VAL A 384 9.99 14.48 15.84
N PRO A 385 11.19 14.76 16.37
CA PRO A 385 11.73 16.12 16.39
C PRO A 385 11.93 16.68 14.97
N VAL A 386 12.28 15.84 13.99
CA VAL A 386 12.44 16.25 12.59
C VAL A 386 11.09 16.65 11.99
N LEU A 387 10.02 15.88 12.24
CA LEU A 387 8.65 16.22 11.84
C LEU A 387 8.19 17.55 12.44
N LEU A 388 8.45 17.78 13.72
CA LEU A 388 8.08 19.01 14.41
C LEU A 388 8.89 20.22 13.90
N ALA A 389 10.15 20.01 13.50
CA ALA A 389 10.99 21.06 12.90
C ALA A 389 10.47 21.47 11.51
N THR A 390 9.84 20.58 10.75
CA THR A 390 9.25 20.87 9.44
C THR A 390 8.20 22.00 9.51
N ARG A 391 7.48 22.13 10.64
CA ARG A 391 6.52 23.22 10.87
C ARG A 391 7.18 24.60 10.88
N ARG A 392 8.42 24.69 11.40
CA ARG A 392 9.15 25.96 11.51
C ARG A 392 9.68 26.42 10.14
N THR A 393 10.04 25.49 9.27
CA THR A 393 10.57 25.77 7.92
C THR A 393 9.49 26.05 6.88
N ALA A 394 8.24 25.73 7.15
CA ALA A 394 7.10 26.01 6.25
C ALA A 394 6.44 27.36 6.52
N GLY A 395 6.74 28.02 7.64
CA GLY A 395 6.19 29.32 8.05
C GLY A 395 7.13 30.52 7.85
N GLY A 396 8.32 30.32 7.30
CA GLY A 396 9.26 31.36 6.85
C GLY A 396 9.39 31.34 5.35
#